data_a557cb46f93b4b227dcad97e4eca4f00
#
_entry.id   a557cb46f93b4b227dcad97e4eca4f00
#
_cell.length_a   1.000
_cell.length_b   1.000
_cell.length_c   1.000
_cell.angle_alpha   90.00
_cell.angle_beta   90.00
_cell.angle_gamma   90.00
#
_symmetry.space_group_name_H-M   'P 1'
#
loop_
_entity.id
_entity.type
_entity.pdbx_description
1 polymer ?
#
loop_
_entity_poly.entity_id
_entity_poly.type
_entity_poly.pdbx_seq_one_letter_code
_entity_poly.pdbx_strand_id
1 'polypeptide(L)'
;MGTGELNPAACAAFLVAAFTVSGLCQAAWLGSAFSRRFSFPLDGGRTWRGHRLLGDNKTARGFVVMVPATALSFAALAALAGWTAGIAGLWPLTPAGYLVAGYWAGLGFMAGELPNSFVKRQLGIDAGASPPGRVASVVSLLADRLDSVIGMLIVLSLVVPVPWLIWLSVLVAGPVLHGAFSLLVFRLGGKERAA
;
A
#
# COMPACT_ATOMS: atom_id res chain seq x y z
N MET A 1 -18.63 21.40 20.82
CA MET A 1 -17.93 20.42 20.00
C MET A 1 -16.50 20.92 19.80
N GLY A 2 -15.55 20.38 20.58
CA GLY A 2 -14.16 20.79 20.50
C GLY A 2 -13.62 20.42 19.12
N THR A 3 -13.05 21.37 18.41
CA THR A 3 -12.20 21.14 17.25
C THR A 3 -10.93 20.49 17.77
N GLY A 4 -11.00 19.16 17.99
CA GLY A 4 -9.83 18.42 18.43
C GLY A 4 -8.74 18.55 17.36
N GLU A 5 -7.63 19.18 17.71
CA GLU A 5 -6.46 19.21 16.83
C GLU A 5 -6.05 17.76 16.50
N LEU A 6 -5.73 17.52 15.24
CA LEU A 6 -5.20 16.22 14.83
C LEU A 6 -3.89 15.96 15.59
N ASN A 7 -3.78 14.78 16.17
CA ASN A 7 -2.53 14.29 16.74
C ASN A 7 -1.76 13.50 15.67
N PRO A 8 -0.67 14.04 15.10
CA PRO A 8 0.06 13.37 14.03
C PRO A 8 0.57 11.98 14.40
N ALA A 9 0.99 11.79 15.66
CA ALA A 9 1.46 10.49 16.14
C ALA A 9 0.32 9.46 16.21
N ALA A 10 -0.86 9.86 16.70
CA ALA A 10 -2.03 9.00 16.73
C ALA A 10 -2.50 8.62 15.31
N CYS A 11 -2.54 9.60 14.40
CA CYS A 11 -2.88 9.34 12.99
C CYS A 11 -1.86 8.41 12.31
N ALA A 12 -0.55 8.63 12.52
CA ALA A 12 0.48 7.76 11.98
C ALA A 12 0.39 6.33 12.55
N ALA A 13 0.19 6.18 13.85
CA ALA A 13 -0.01 4.88 14.50
C ALA A 13 -1.26 4.17 13.95
N PHE A 14 -2.37 4.91 13.76
CA PHE A 14 -3.59 4.40 13.14
C PHE A 14 -3.31 3.87 11.73
N LEU A 15 -2.61 4.64 10.88
CA LEU A 15 -2.25 4.22 9.52
C LEU A 15 -1.38 2.95 9.54
N VAL A 16 -0.35 2.92 10.39
CA VAL A 16 0.51 1.74 10.53
C VAL A 16 -0.29 0.51 10.96
N ALA A 17 -1.17 0.65 11.97
CA ALA A 17 -2.02 -0.45 12.42
C ALA A 17 -2.98 -0.93 11.33
N ALA A 18 -3.65 -0.01 10.62
CA ALA A 18 -4.58 -0.33 9.55
C ALA A 18 -3.90 -1.07 8.39
N PHE A 19 -2.73 -0.59 7.96
CA PHE A 19 -1.96 -1.24 6.90
C PHE A 19 -1.30 -2.54 7.36
N THR A 20 -1.04 -2.71 8.66
CA THR A 20 -0.62 -4.01 9.22
C THR A 20 -1.73 -5.04 9.08
N VAL A 21 -2.95 -4.72 9.50
CA VAL A 21 -4.11 -5.61 9.36
C VAL A 21 -4.38 -5.93 7.88
N SER A 22 -4.41 -4.91 7.03
CA SER A 22 -4.62 -5.08 5.57
C SER A 22 -3.52 -5.92 4.93
N GLY A 23 -2.26 -5.72 5.32
CA GLY A 23 -1.12 -6.49 4.86
C GLY A 23 -1.18 -7.97 5.26
N LEU A 24 -1.67 -8.28 6.47
CA LEU A 24 -1.94 -9.66 6.89
C LEU A 24 -3.03 -10.31 6.03
N CYS A 25 -4.13 -9.61 5.77
CA CYS A 25 -5.19 -10.07 4.87
C CYS A 25 -4.63 -10.32 3.46
N GLN A 26 -3.82 -9.41 2.95
CA GLN A 26 -3.18 -9.54 1.64
C GLN A 26 -2.21 -10.73 1.59
N ALA A 27 -1.39 -10.92 2.62
CA ALA A 27 -0.44 -12.03 2.68
C ALA A 27 -1.19 -13.39 2.67
N ALA A 28 -2.22 -13.52 3.50
CA ALA A 28 -3.07 -14.70 3.54
C ALA A 28 -3.76 -14.98 2.18
N TRP A 29 -4.29 -13.91 1.55
CA TRP A 29 -4.89 -14.00 0.22
C TRP A 29 -3.89 -14.45 -0.83
N LEU A 30 -2.72 -13.80 -0.91
CA LEU A 30 -1.69 -14.12 -1.90
C LEU A 30 -1.13 -15.54 -1.72
N GLY A 31 -1.12 -16.08 -0.51
CA GLY A 31 -0.79 -17.48 -0.22
C GLY A 31 -1.87 -18.47 -0.67
N SER A 32 -3.11 -18.05 -0.89
CA SER A 32 -4.23 -18.95 -1.22
C SER A 32 -4.22 -19.36 -2.69
N ALA A 33 -4.64 -20.61 -2.96
CA ALA A 33 -4.81 -21.10 -4.34
C ALA A 33 -5.91 -20.36 -5.10
N PHE A 34 -6.97 -19.92 -4.39
CA PHE A 34 -8.10 -19.21 -4.98
C PHE A 34 -7.70 -17.86 -5.58
N SER A 35 -6.75 -17.15 -4.94
CA SER A 35 -6.26 -15.85 -5.41
C SER A 35 -5.63 -15.92 -6.82
N ARG A 36 -5.12 -17.09 -7.23
CA ARG A 36 -4.51 -17.27 -8.56
C ARG A 36 -5.49 -17.05 -9.70
N ARG A 37 -6.81 -17.17 -9.46
CA ARG A 37 -7.86 -16.87 -10.44
C ARG A 37 -7.89 -15.38 -10.84
N PHE A 38 -7.29 -14.51 -10.03
CA PHE A 38 -7.20 -13.05 -10.25
C PHE A 38 -5.80 -12.61 -10.73
N SER A 39 -4.94 -13.55 -11.16
CA SER A 39 -3.57 -13.29 -11.60
C SER A 39 -3.46 -12.75 -13.02
N PHE A 40 -4.49 -12.06 -13.53
CA PHE A 40 -4.42 -11.42 -14.83
C PHE A 40 -3.69 -10.06 -14.73
N PRO A 41 -2.74 -9.78 -15.66
CA PRO A 41 -1.97 -8.55 -15.65
C PRO A 41 -2.86 -7.31 -15.83
N LEU A 42 -2.59 -6.25 -15.07
CA LEU A 42 -3.34 -5.00 -15.14
C LEU A 42 -3.23 -4.30 -16.50
N ASP A 43 -2.08 -4.46 -17.17
CA ASP A 43 -1.86 -3.89 -18.50
C ASP A 43 -2.46 -4.73 -19.64
N GLY A 44 -3.03 -5.90 -19.35
CA GLY A 44 -3.60 -6.80 -20.36
C GLY A 44 -2.60 -7.22 -21.42
N GLY A 45 -1.29 -7.23 -21.12
CA GLY A 45 -0.24 -7.55 -22.09
C GLY A 45 0.17 -6.38 -22.99
N ARG A 46 -0.37 -5.18 -22.78
CA ARG A 46 -0.08 -4.00 -23.63
C ARG A 46 1.36 -3.56 -23.53
N THR A 47 1.87 -3.04 -24.66
CA THR A 47 3.23 -2.54 -24.80
C THR A 47 3.26 -1.07 -25.23
N TRP A 48 4.33 -0.39 -24.87
CA TRP A 48 4.67 0.94 -25.31
C TRP A 48 6.13 0.93 -25.80
N ARG A 49 6.38 1.37 -27.04
CA ARG A 49 7.73 1.37 -27.66
C ARG A 49 8.43 0.01 -27.61
N GLY A 50 7.67 -1.09 -27.74
CA GLY A 50 8.22 -2.46 -27.66
C GLY A 50 8.40 -3.03 -26.26
N HIS A 51 8.20 -2.25 -25.20
CA HIS A 51 8.28 -2.69 -23.80
C HIS A 51 6.90 -2.83 -23.18
N ARG A 52 6.70 -3.80 -22.27
CA ARG A 52 5.45 -3.95 -21.49
C ARG A 52 5.16 -2.67 -20.72
N LEU A 53 3.88 -2.35 -20.48
CA LEU A 53 3.52 -1.18 -19.67
C LEU A 53 3.87 -1.38 -18.20
N LEU A 54 3.44 -2.48 -17.59
CA LEU A 54 3.60 -2.74 -16.16
C LEU A 54 4.33 -4.06 -15.87
N GLY A 55 4.11 -5.06 -16.73
CA GLY A 55 4.66 -6.41 -16.58
C GLY A 55 3.72 -7.37 -15.84
N ASP A 56 4.01 -8.67 -15.94
CA ASP A 56 3.13 -9.75 -15.49
C ASP A 56 2.98 -9.85 -13.97
N ASN A 57 3.86 -9.22 -13.21
CA ASN A 57 3.80 -9.18 -11.75
C ASN A 57 2.80 -8.15 -11.19
N LYS A 58 2.31 -7.20 -12.01
CA LYS A 58 1.27 -6.23 -11.61
C LYS A 58 -0.09 -6.75 -12.04
N THR A 59 -0.75 -7.45 -11.12
CA THR A 59 -2.01 -8.15 -11.37
C THR A 59 -3.17 -7.56 -10.56
N ALA A 60 -4.39 -7.79 -11.01
CA ALA A 60 -5.60 -7.42 -10.26
C ALA A 60 -5.68 -8.11 -8.89
N ARG A 61 -4.98 -9.22 -8.71
CA ARG A 61 -4.93 -10.01 -7.48
C ARG A 61 -4.62 -9.19 -6.22
N GLY A 62 -3.71 -8.19 -6.34
CA GLY A 62 -3.40 -7.28 -5.24
C GLY A 62 -4.54 -6.32 -4.91
N PHE A 63 -5.14 -5.72 -5.93
CA PHE A 63 -6.21 -4.73 -5.76
C PHE A 63 -7.47 -5.32 -5.15
N VAL A 64 -7.85 -6.54 -5.57
CA VAL A 64 -9.08 -7.23 -5.13
C VAL A 64 -9.16 -7.39 -3.61
N VAL A 65 -8.03 -7.51 -2.94
CA VAL A 65 -8.01 -7.66 -1.48
C VAL A 65 -7.49 -6.43 -0.76
N MET A 66 -6.40 -5.82 -1.22
CA MET A 66 -5.80 -4.70 -0.49
C MET A 66 -6.78 -3.53 -0.31
N VAL A 67 -7.52 -3.18 -1.36
CA VAL A 67 -8.45 -2.05 -1.29
C VAL A 67 -9.58 -2.27 -0.29
N PRO A 68 -10.39 -3.36 -0.36
CA PRO A 68 -11.44 -3.59 0.62
C PRO A 68 -10.90 -3.92 2.02
N ALA A 69 -9.76 -4.61 2.14
CA ALA A 69 -9.16 -4.89 3.44
C ALA A 69 -8.73 -3.59 4.14
N THR A 70 -8.16 -2.63 3.43
CA THR A 70 -7.80 -1.32 4.01
C THR A 70 -9.05 -0.52 4.40
N ALA A 71 -10.09 -0.52 3.57
CA ALA A 71 -11.36 0.13 3.89
C ALA A 71 -11.96 -0.43 5.19
N LEU A 72 -12.06 -1.74 5.31
CA LEU A 72 -12.58 -2.42 6.48
C LEU A 72 -11.69 -2.23 7.72
N SER A 73 -10.37 -2.26 7.56
CA SER A 73 -9.42 -2.03 8.64
C SER A 73 -9.55 -0.62 9.23
N PHE A 74 -9.71 0.40 8.38
CA PHE A 74 -9.95 1.78 8.84
C PHE A 74 -11.25 1.88 9.63
N ALA A 75 -12.35 1.33 9.12
CA ALA A 75 -13.64 1.37 9.81
C ALA A 75 -13.61 0.59 11.15
N ALA A 76 -13.01 -0.61 11.15
CA ALA A 76 -12.93 -1.45 12.34
C ALA A 76 -12.04 -0.83 13.44
N LEU A 77 -10.86 -0.30 13.08
CA LEU A 77 -9.97 0.35 14.04
C LEU A 77 -10.56 1.64 14.58
N ALA A 78 -11.25 2.43 13.76
CA ALA A 78 -11.93 3.62 14.22
C ALA A 78 -13.08 3.28 15.20
N ALA A 79 -13.86 2.24 14.91
CA ALA A 79 -14.90 1.76 15.84
C ALA A 79 -14.28 1.27 17.15
N LEU A 80 -13.20 0.50 17.10
CA LEU A 80 -12.50 0.02 18.29
C LEU A 80 -11.91 1.17 19.11
N ALA A 81 -11.28 2.15 18.47
CA ALA A 81 -10.76 3.34 19.15
C ALA A 81 -11.87 4.14 19.83
N GLY A 82 -13.04 4.27 19.19
CA GLY A 82 -14.22 4.91 19.80
C GLY A 82 -14.72 4.21 21.04
N TRP A 83 -14.58 2.89 21.14
CA TRP A 83 -15.00 2.09 22.30
C TRP A 83 -14.02 2.16 23.47
N THR A 84 -12.72 2.28 23.22
CA THR A 84 -11.68 2.10 24.25
C THR A 84 -11.12 3.39 24.79
N ALA A 85 -10.72 4.33 23.94
CA ALA A 85 -9.99 5.55 24.34
C ALA A 85 -10.59 6.84 23.75
N GLY A 86 -11.64 6.70 22.94
CA GLY A 86 -12.10 7.80 22.10
C GLY A 86 -11.22 8.01 20.89
N ILE A 87 -11.80 8.63 19.86
CA ILE A 87 -11.12 9.00 18.60
C ILE A 87 -10.36 10.33 18.74
N ALA A 88 -10.00 10.71 19.96
CA ALA A 88 -9.31 11.98 20.22
C ALA A 88 -7.98 12.02 19.45
N GLY A 89 -7.83 13.05 18.64
CA GLY A 89 -6.63 13.25 17.82
C GLY A 89 -6.60 12.51 16.47
N LEU A 90 -7.59 11.68 16.14
CA LEU A 90 -7.80 11.14 14.81
C LEU A 90 -8.68 12.08 13.97
N TRP A 91 -8.82 11.78 12.66
CA TRP A 91 -9.73 12.52 11.79
C TRP A 91 -11.18 12.47 12.30
N PRO A 92 -11.89 13.62 12.34
CA PRO A 92 -13.28 13.67 12.82
C PRO A 92 -14.26 13.12 11.77
N LEU A 93 -14.10 11.84 11.43
CA LEU A 93 -14.91 11.15 10.43
C LEU A 93 -15.97 10.27 11.08
N THR A 94 -17.08 10.06 10.36
CA THR A 94 -18.04 9.01 10.68
C THR A 94 -17.44 7.62 10.36
N PRO A 95 -18.02 6.51 10.86
CA PRO A 95 -17.57 5.16 10.47
C PRO A 95 -17.58 4.94 8.96
N ALA A 96 -18.58 5.46 8.25
CA ALA A 96 -18.62 5.44 6.78
C ALA A 96 -17.50 6.30 6.17
N GLY A 97 -17.18 7.44 6.77
CA GLY A 97 -16.06 8.29 6.37
C GLY A 97 -14.71 7.57 6.48
N TYR A 98 -14.50 6.81 7.57
CA TYR A 98 -13.30 5.97 7.71
C TYR A 98 -13.24 4.87 6.67
N LEU A 99 -14.36 4.22 6.35
CA LEU A 99 -14.43 3.21 5.29
C LEU A 99 -14.03 3.80 3.92
N VAL A 100 -14.55 4.99 3.59
CA VAL A 100 -14.22 5.71 2.35
C VAL A 100 -12.75 6.14 2.33
N ALA A 101 -12.24 6.71 3.43
CA ALA A 101 -10.82 7.09 3.54
C ALA A 101 -9.90 5.87 3.38
N GLY A 102 -10.24 4.75 4.00
CA GLY A 102 -9.51 3.49 3.86
C GLY A 102 -9.55 2.91 2.45
N TYR A 103 -10.69 3.01 1.75
CA TYR A 103 -10.80 2.62 0.35
C TYR A 103 -9.82 3.40 -0.53
N TRP A 104 -9.81 4.72 -0.42
CA TRP A 104 -8.90 5.58 -1.18
C TRP A 104 -7.44 5.38 -0.79
N ALA A 105 -7.14 5.18 0.50
CA ALA A 105 -5.80 4.86 0.97
C ALA A 105 -5.29 3.54 0.38
N GLY A 106 -6.13 2.48 0.39
CA GLY A 106 -5.80 1.19 -0.21
C GLY A 106 -5.62 1.26 -1.71
N LEU A 107 -6.48 2.02 -2.41
CA LEU A 107 -6.34 2.27 -3.85
C LEU A 107 -5.04 3.01 -4.16
N GLY A 108 -4.75 4.09 -3.42
CA GLY A 108 -3.51 4.85 -3.55
C GLY A 108 -2.26 4.01 -3.29
N PHE A 109 -2.31 3.13 -2.30
CA PHE A 109 -1.22 2.20 -2.00
C PHE A 109 -0.92 1.27 -3.18
N MET A 110 -1.94 0.66 -3.75
CA MET A 110 -1.77 -0.26 -4.89
C MET A 110 -1.42 0.48 -6.19
N ALA A 111 -2.03 1.64 -6.44
CA ALA A 111 -1.77 2.44 -7.64
C ALA A 111 -0.39 3.11 -7.60
N GLY A 112 0.13 3.44 -6.42
CA GLY A 112 1.44 4.05 -6.23
C GLY A 112 2.60 3.26 -6.82
N GLU A 113 2.48 1.91 -6.84
CA GLU A 113 3.48 1.03 -7.45
C GLU A 113 3.53 1.08 -9.00
N LEU A 114 2.47 1.57 -9.64
CA LEU A 114 2.33 1.46 -11.09
C LEU A 114 3.30 2.38 -11.85
N PRO A 115 3.49 3.67 -11.47
CA PRO A 115 4.45 4.55 -12.14
C PRO A 115 5.88 4.02 -12.11
N ASN A 116 6.34 3.54 -10.97
CA ASN A 116 7.67 2.95 -10.81
C ASN A 116 7.82 1.68 -11.69
N SER A 117 6.80 0.83 -11.71
CA SER A 117 6.78 -0.36 -12.56
C SER A 117 6.84 0.02 -14.05
N PHE A 118 6.08 1.03 -14.47
CA PHE A 118 6.12 1.55 -15.83
C PHE A 118 7.53 2.03 -16.21
N VAL A 119 8.14 2.89 -15.40
CA VAL A 119 9.50 3.41 -15.66
C VAL A 119 10.50 2.26 -15.79
N LYS A 120 10.46 1.27 -14.91
CA LYS A 120 11.35 0.09 -15.00
C LYS A 120 11.20 -0.66 -16.33
N ARG A 121 9.94 -0.86 -16.80
CA ARG A 121 9.70 -1.54 -18.10
C ARG A 121 10.26 -0.71 -19.24
N GLN A 122 10.09 0.62 -19.23
CA GLN A 122 10.62 1.48 -20.30
C GLN A 122 12.16 1.54 -20.32
N LEU A 123 12.81 1.26 -19.20
CA LEU A 123 14.26 1.13 -19.09
C LEU A 123 14.79 -0.29 -19.42
N GLY A 124 13.92 -1.19 -19.89
CA GLY A 124 14.30 -2.57 -20.25
C GLY A 124 14.58 -3.47 -19.04
N ILE A 125 14.15 -3.08 -17.84
CA ILE A 125 14.29 -3.90 -16.63
C ILE A 125 13.10 -4.84 -16.54
N ASP A 126 13.29 -6.14 -16.55
CA ASP A 126 12.24 -7.15 -16.52
C ASP A 126 11.49 -7.21 -15.19
N ALA A 127 10.26 -7.75 -15.21
CA ALA A 127 9.44 -7.94 -14.03
C ALA A 127 10.18 -8.81 -12.99
N GLY A 128 10.32 -8.26 -11.75
CA GLY A 128 11.07 -8.93 -10.69
C GLY A 128 12.59 -8.89 -10.81
N ALA A 129 13.14 -8.21 -11.85
CA ALA A 129 14.58 -7.99 -11.97
C ALA A 129 15.01 -6.70 -11.27
N SER A 130 16.29 -6.67 -10.87
CA SER A 130 16.96 -5.46 -10.38
C SER A 130 17.77 -4.84 -11.51
N PRO A 131 17.89 -3.50 -11.56
CA PRO A 131 18.75 -2.84 -12.54
C PRO A 131 20.22 -3.22 -12.32
N PRO A 132 21.05 -3.18 -13.35
CA PRO A 132 22.47 -3.45 -13.22
C PRO A 132 23.18 -2.35 -12.43
N GLY A 133 24.15 -2.74 -11.62
CA GLY A 133 24.92 -1.82 -10.78
C GLY A 133 24.37 -1.66 -9.36
N ARG A 134 25.28 -1.60 -8.36
CA ARG A 134 24.93 -1.60 -6.93
C ARG A 134 24.09 -0.37 -6.54
N VAL A 135 24.45 0.80 -7.03
CA VAL A 135 23.72 2.05 -6.71
C VAL A 135 22.31 2.02 -7.30
N ALA A 136 22.18 1.66 -8.59
CA ALA A 136 20.88 1.56 -9.26
C ALA A 136 19.97 0.52 -8.60
N SER A 137 20.53 -0.60 -8.17
CA SER A 137 19.79 -1.65 -7.44
C SER A 137 19.28 -1.15 -6.09
N VAL A 138 20.09 -0.43 -5.31
CA VAL A 138 19.68 0.16 -4.03
C VAL A 138 18.60 1.22 -4.21
N VAL A 139 18.77 2.13 -5.18
CA VAL A 139 17.76 3.16 -5.49
C VAL A 139 16.45 2.50 -5.92
N SER A 140 16.50 1.49 -6.78
CA SER A 140 15.32 0.72 -7.18
C SER A 140 14.62 0.05 -6.00
N LEU A 141 15.38 -0.55 -5.07
CA LEU A 141 14.83 -1.17 -3.87
C LEU A 141 14.13 -0.14 -2.97
N LEU A 142 14.74 1.03 -2.77
CA LEU A 142 14.13 2.11 -1.99
C LEU A 142 12.87 2.65 -2.66
N ALA A 143 12.90 2.84 -3.99
CA ALA A 143 11.72 3.24 -4.75
C ALA A 143 10.58 2.22 -4.58
N ASP A 144 10.87 0.92 -4.69
CA ASP A 144 9.89 -0.16 -4.51
C ASP A 144 9.29 -0.25 -3.09
N ARG A 145 9.96 0.33 -2.10
CA ARG A 145 9.47 0.37 -0.72
C ARG A 145 8.66 1.63 -0.41
N LEU A 146 8.91 2.70 -1.16
CA LEU A 146 8.31 4.00 -0.91
C LEU A 146 7.13 4.30 -1.83
N ASP A 147 7.11 3.76 -3.04
CA ASP A 147 6.12 4.10 -4.07
C ASP A 147 4.67 3.85 -3.61
N SER A 148 4.39 2.71 -2.99
CA SER A 148 3.08 2.39 -2.41
C SER A 148 2.71 3.35 -1.28
N VAL A 149 3.67 3.65 -0.39
CA VAL A 149 3.44 4.53 0.76
C VAL A 149 3.18 5.96 0.29
N ILE A 150 3.96 6.45 -0.67
CA ILE A 150 3.77 7.78 -1.28
C ILE A 150 2.42 7.84 -1.99
N GLY A 151 2.08 6.83 -2.79
CA GLY A 151 0.80 6.77 -3.48
C GLY A 151 -0.39 6.80 -2.52
N MET A 152 -0.32 6.06 -1.42
CA MET A 152 -1.31 6.07 -0.35
C MET A 152 -1.45 7.48 0.27
N LEU A 153 -0.33 8.11 0.65
CA LEU A 153 -0.34 9.43 1.29
C LEU A 153 -0.87 10.52 0.36
N ILE A 154 -0.52 10.48 -0.93
CA ILE A 154 -1.05 11.40 -1.94
C ILE A 154 -2.58 11.28 -2.01
N VAL A 155 -3.08 10.07 -2.22
CA VAL A 155 -4.53 9.86 -2.40
C VAL A 155 -5.29 10.12 -1.11
N LEU A 156 -4.75 9.74 0.05
CA LEU A 156 -5.36 10.04 1.34
C LEU A 156 -5.44 11.55 1.60
N SER A 157 -4.42 12.31 1.19
CA SER A 157 -4.38 13.78 1.33
C SER A 157 -5.45 14.50 0.51
N LEU A 158 -6.03 13.84 -0.50
CA LEU A 158 -7.16 14.37 -1.28
C LEU A 158 -8.50 14.20 -0.54
N VAL A 159 -8.54 13.32 0.47
CA VAL A 159 -9.78 12.95 1.18
C VAL A 159 -9.81 13.53 2.58
N VAL A 160 -8.67 13.55 3.26
CA VAL A 160 -8.52 14.09 4.63
C VAL A 160 -7.24 14.91 4.75
N PRO A 161 -7.16 15.87 5.68
CA PRO A 161 -5.92 16.61 5.93
C PRO A 161 -4.85 15.65 6.48
N VAL A 162 -3.69 15.61 5.82
CA VAL A 162 -2.53 14.81 6.23
C VAL A 162 -1.33 15.74 6.47
N PRO A 163 -1.15 16.27 7.69
CA PRO A 163 0.00 17.10 8.06
C PRO A 163 1.35 16.44 7.76
N TRP A 164 2.38 17.24 7.50
CA TRP A 164 3.71 16.77 7.11
C TRP A 164 4.36 15.80 8.11
N LEU A 165 4.04 15.92 9.41
CA LEU A 165 4.52 15.00 10.44
C LEU A 165 3.97 13.59 10.26
N ILE A 166 2.72 13.45 9.77
CA ILE A 166 2.16 12.13 9.42
C ILE A 166 2.92 11.56 8.22
N TRP A 167 3.19 12.38 7.19
CA TRP A 167 4.00 11.99 6.05
C TRP A 167 5.35 11.44 6.49
N LEU A 168 6.09 12.20 7.29
CA LEU A 168 7.42 11.80 7.77
C LEU A 168 7.37 10.49 8.55
N SER A 169 6.44 10.37 9.50
CA SER A 169 6.31 9.17 10.33
C SER A 169 6.00 7.93 9.50
N VAL A 170 5.09 8.05 8.54
CA VAL A 170 4.65 6.93 7.69
C VAL A 170 5.69 6.59 6.63
N LEU A 171 6.42 7.57 6.09
CA LEU A 171 7.55 7.33 5.16
C LEU A 171 8.72 6.60 5.83
N VAL A 172 8.88 6.73 7.15
CA VAL A 172 9.88 5.96 7.91
C VAL A 172 9.37 4.56 8.26
N ALA A 173 8.15 4.45 8.76
CA ALA A 173 7.58 3.17 9.19
C ALA A 173 7.15 2.27 8.01
N GLY A 174 6.64 2.86 6.94
CA GLY A 174 6.06 2.14 5.79
C GLY A 174 7.01 1.19 5.09
N PRO A 175 8.24 1.59 4.72
CA PRO A 175 9.21 0.72 4.08
C PRO A 175 9.59 -0.51 4.92
N VAL A 176 9.68 -0.34 6.24
CA VAL A 176 9.97 -1.45 7.19
C VAL A 176 8.79 -2.44 7.16
N LEU A 177 7.57 -1.93 7.29
CA LEU A 177 6.35 -2.73 7.26
C LEU A 177 6.20 -3.44 5.90
N HIS A 178 6.37 -2.71 4.80
CA HIS A 178 6.31 -3.27 3.44
C HIS A 178 7.36 -4.37 3.25
N GLY A 179 8.58 -4.16 3.76
CA GLY A 179 9.64 -5.18 3.74
C GLY A 179 9.27 -6.44 4.49
N ALA A 180 8.73 -6.31 5.69
CA ALA A 180 8.27 -7.44 6.49
C ALA A 180 7.17 -8.25 5.78
N PHE A 181 6.18 -7.58 5.20
CA PHE A 181 5.12 -8.27 4.43
C PHE A 181 5.64 -8.89 3.14
N SER A 182 6.57 -8.26 2.45
CA SER A 182 7.20 -8.85 1.26
C SER A 182 7.88 -10.18 1.59
N LEU A 183 8.62 -10.22 2.70
CA LEU A 183 9.25 -11.43 3.21
C LEU A 183 8.22 -12.48 3.64
N LEU A 184 7.15 -12.08 4.33
CA LEU A 184 6.08 -12.97 4.74
C LEU A 184 5.40 -13.63 3.54
N VAL A 185 5.03 -12.84 2.53
CA VAL A 185 4.39 -13.35 1.29
C VAL A 185 5.34 -14.28 0.53
N PHE A 186 6.64 -13.99 0.51
CA PHE A 186 7.65 -14.87 -0.06
C PHE A 186 7.69 -16.23 0.68
N ARG A 187 7.74 -16.22 2.02
CA ARG A 187 7.74 -17.46 2.83
C ARG A 187 6.46 -18.29 2.66
N LEU A 188 5.33 -17.65 2.39
CA LEU A 188 4.04 -18.30 2.11
C LEU A 188 3.91 -18.79 0.64
N GLY A 189 4.96 -18.65 -0.18
CA GLY A 189 4.95 -19.08 -1.59
C GLY A 189 4.12 -18.18 -2.51
N GLY A 190 3.73 -17.00 -2.05
CA GLY A 190 2.94 -16.04 -2.83
C GLY A 190 3.76 -15.18 -3.81
N LYS A 191 5.09 -15.17 -3.67
CA LYS A 191 6.07 -14.48 -4.53
C LYS A 191 7.26 -15.39 -4.79
N GLU A 192 7.92 -15.20 -5.95
CA GLU A 192 9.14 -15.97 -6.30
C GLU A 192 10.42 -15.41 -5.63
N ARG A 193 10.41 -14.14 -5.20
CA ARG A 193 11.53 -13.47 -4.53
C ARG A 193 11.03 -12.63 -3.35
N ALA A 194 11.86 -12.48 -2.31
CA ALA A 194 11.55 -11.70 -1.11
C ALA A 194 11.70 -10.17 -1.32
N ALA A 195 12.41 -9.74 -2.35
CA ALA A 195 12.66 -8.34 -2.70
C ALA A 195 12.57 -8.18 -4.21
#